data_48db9ed463773cdaa2a4dd7017880065
#
_entry.id   48db9ed463773cdaa2a4dd7017880065
#
_cell.length_a   1.000
_cell.length_b   1.000
_cell.length_c   1.000
_cell.angle_alpha   90.00
_cell.angle_beta   90.00
_cell.angle_gamma   90.00
#
_symmetry.space_group_name_H-M   'P 1'
#
loop_
_entity.id
_entity.type
_entity.pdbx_description
1 polymer ?
#
loop_
_entity_poly.entity_id
_entity_poly.type
_entity_poly.pdbx_seq_one_letter_code
_entity_poly.pdbx_strand_id
1 'polypeptide(L)'
;MQNPNKILQLFGIPFTALLSVLFGLLVISFPIGIYIVFETDIGDDINYDYPITHLDIFHDTNFYQSSFELSIGDVFVILWMFYLAIFVFSILGPKQNFLKSISSLISMGIYDVKLNYMFAITKWLSVLVLISALINFIQESFGIITVPPLGDNNLIQFFYVSLAPLLEEFVFRIILVGIPLFVLYSSRSSLRYFLKCLWTPSSLNILDSKKAIFIIIFVGIAFGFAHIAFGDSWSEGKFAQATVGGIILGWVYFRYGIVVSLLIHWATNYFIFAYAYFISQINYVSLETAFSHPLMFTLELIFLSSGILAVSILILNRFYLKNF
;
A
#
# COMPACT_ATOMS: atom_id res chain seq x y z
N MET A 1 -30.39 1.24 23.94
CA MET A 1 -29.51 0.18 23.40
C MET A 1 -29.83 0.02 21.93
N GLN A 2 -28.92 0.39 21.03
CA GLN A 2 -29.11 0.14 19.59
C GLN A 2 -29.11 -1.37 19.39
N ASN A 3 -30.14 -1.88 18.71
CA ASN A 3 -30.19 -3.29 18.31
C ASN A 3 -28.95 -3.57 17.42
N PRO A 4 -28.11 -4.57 17.73
CA PRO A 4 -26.94 -4.84 16.95
C PRO A 4 -27.38 -5.19 15.52
N ASN A 5 -26.69 -4.63 14.54
CA ASN A 5 -26.97 -4.93 13.14
C ASN A 5 -26.52 -6.36 12.83
N LYS A 6 -27.44 -7.32 12.99
CA LYS A 6 -27.15 -8.75 12.85
C LYS A 6 -26.56 -9.13 11.48
N ILE A 7 -26.95 -8.40 10.41
CA ILE A 7 -26.41 -8.66 9.07
C ILE A 7 -24.97 -8.20 8.98
N LEU A 8 -24.65 -7.01 9.48
CA LEU A 8 -23.24 -6.54 9.53
C LEU A 8 -22.38 -7.41 10.44
N GLN A 9 -22.93 -7.97 11.52
CA GLN A 9 -22.22 -8.94 12.35
C GLN A 9 -21.93 -10.24 11.59
N LEU A 10 -22.92 -10.76 10.84
CA LEU A 10 -22.78 -12.00 10.06
C LEU A 10 -21.63 -11.91 9.05
N PHE A 11 -21.53 -10.80 8.30
CA PHE A 11 -20.43 -10.54 7.38
C PHE A 11 -19.15 -10.12 8.12
N GLY A 12 -19.29 -9.46 9.26
CA GLY A 12 -18.17 -8.99 10.07
C GLY A 12 -17.30 -10.09 10.65
N ILE A 13 -17.88 -11.23 11.04
CA ILE A 13 -17.13 -12.35 11.62
C ILE A 13 -16.09 -12.92 10.64
N PRO A 14 -16.46 -13.42 9.45
CA PRO A 14 -15.48 -13.93 8.49
C PRO A 14 -14.53 -12.83 7.98
N PHE A 15 -15.02 -11.62 7.81
CA PHE A 15 -14.19 -10.48 7.41
C PHE A 15 -13.08 -10.20 8.42
N THR A 16 -13.40 -10.10 9.71
CA THR A 16 -12.39 -9.85 10.75
C THR A 16 -11.42 -11.00 10.93
N ALA A 17 -11.85 -12.24 10.70
CA ALA A 17 -10.95 -13.39 10.68
C ALA A 17 -9.91 -13.23 9.56
N LEU A 18 -10.34 -12.92 8.33
CA LEU A 18 -9.43 -12.68 7.21
C LEU A 18 -8.52 -11.47 7.45
N LEU A 19 -9.05 -10.35 7.99
CA LEU A 19 -8.22 -9.19 8.34
C LEU A 19 -7.15 -9.55 9.38
N SER A 20 -7.46 -10.42 10.34
CA SER A 20 -6.48 -10.87 11.34
C SER A 20 -5.38 -11.73 10.70
N VAL A 21 -5.74 -12.60 9.75
CA VAL A 21 -4.77 -13.37 8.97
C VAL A 21 -3.89 -12.44 8.14
N LEU A 22 -4.47 -11.50 7.38
CA LEU A 22 -3.73 -10.52 6.59
C LEU A 22 -2.79 -9.68 7.45
N PHE A 23 -3.25 -9.25 8.62
CA PHE A 23 -2.41 -8.55 9.60
C PHE A 23 -1.20 -9.40 10.02
N GLY A 24 -1.43 -10.67 10.36
CA GLY A 24 -0.34 -11.60 10.71
C GLY A 24 0.66 -11.80 9.57
N LEU A 25 0.18 -11.97 8.35
CA LEU A 25 1.02 -12.10 7.16
C LEU A 25 1.85 -10.83 6.89
N LEU A 26 1.27 -9.64 7.08
CA LEU A 26 2.00 -8.38 6.98
C LEU A 26 3.11 -8.26 8.05
N VAL A 27 2.85 -8.71 9.28
CA VAL A 27 3.89 -8.76 10.34
C VAL A 27 5.02 -9.71 9.96
N ILE A 28 4.69 -10.90 9.47
CA ILE A 28 5.67 -11.92 9.08
C ILE A 28 6.50 -11.50 7.86
N SER A 29 6.00 -10.60 7.00
CA SER A 29 6.76 -10.11 5.86
C SER A 29 8.05 -9.36 6.25
N PHE A 30 8.11 -8.75 7.44
CA PHE A 30 9.32 -8.09 7.92
C PHE A 30 10.48 -9.06 8.17
N PRO A 31 10.36 -10.10 9.03
CA PRO A 31 11.43 -11.09 9.20
C PRO A 31 11.75 -11.86 7.92
N ILE A 32 10.77 -12.09 7.04
CA ILE A 32 11.00 -12.66 5.71
C ILE A 32 11.95 -11.75 4.90
N GLY A 33 11.70 -10.44 4.84
CA GLY A 33 12.57 -9.51 4.12
C GLY A 33 13.99 -9.46 4.69
N ILE A 34 14.12 -9.47 6.03
CA ILE A 34 15.42 -9.53 6.70
C ILE A 34 16.19 -10.80 6.28
N TYR A 35 15.52 -11.96 6.34
CA TYR A 35 16.10 -13.23 5.91
C TYR A 35 16.56 -13.19 4.45
N ILE A 36 15.73 -12.68 3.53
CA ILE A 36 16.05 -12.59 2.10
C ILE A 36 17.31 -11.74 1.88
N VAL A 37 17.42 -10.58 2.50
CA VAL A 37 18.50 -9.63 2.24
C VAL A 37 19.82 -10.06 2.88
N PHE A 38 19.78 -10.65 4.09
CA PHE A 38 21.00 -10.91 4.86
C PHE A 38 21.43 -12.38 4.90
N GLU A 39 20.53 -13.34 4.60
CA GLU A 39 20.79 -14.76 4.76
C GLU A 39 20.65 -15.56 3.46
N THR A 40 20.41 -14.88 2.31
CA THR A 40 20.29 -15.55 1.01
C THR A 40 21.16 -14.88 -0.05
N ASP A 41 21.44 -15.60 -1.13
CA ASP A 41 22.20 -15.12 -2.29
C ASP A 41 21.27 -14.50 -3.35
N ILE A 42 20.25 -13.73 -2.91
CA ILE A 42 19.24 -13.13 -3.81
C ILE A 42 19.83 -12.24 -4.91
N GLY A 43 20.96 -11.61 -4.63
CA GLY A 43 21.64 -10.70 -5.54
C GLY A 43 22.78 -11.31 -6.34
N ASP A 44 22.98 -12.64 -6.28
CA ASP A 44 24.10 -13.34 -6.89
C ASP A 44 25.46 -12.68 -6.54
N ASP A 45 26.03 -11.89 -7.46
CA ASP A 45 27.32 -11.19 -7.26
C ASP A 45 27.22 -9.92 -6.41
N ILE A 46 26.00 -9.45 -6.11
CA ILE A 46 25.73 -8.24 -5.31
C ILE A 46 25.08 -8.65 -3.98
N ASN A 47 25.69 -8.29 -2.87
CA ASN A 47 25.15 -8.53 -1.52
C ASN A 47 24.71 -7.24 -0.82
N TYR A 48 24.28 -7.35 0.41
CA TYR A 48 23.79 -6.22 1.24
C TYR A 48 24.85 -5.15 1.51
N ASP A 49 26.16 -5.46 1.36
CA ASP A 49 27.26 -4.48 1.54
C ASP A 49 27.46 -3.59 0.29
N TYR A 50 26.73 -3.82 -0.79
CA TYR A 50 26.86 -3.05 -2.02
C TYR A 50 26.55 -1.56 -1.79
N PRO A 51 27.46 -0.63 -2.19
CA PRO A 51 27.27 0.79 -1.96
C PRO A 51 26.09 1.36 -2.71
N ILE A 52 25.22 2.14 -2.04
CA ILE A 52 24.05 2.78 -2.69
C ILE A 52 24.45 3.81 -3.73
N THR A 53 25.65 4.39 -3.63
CA THR A 53 26.18 5.37 -4.58
C THR A 53 26.38 4.79 -5.98
N HIS A 54 26.43 3.48 -6.13
CA HIS A 54 26.52 2.79 -7.41
C HIS A 54 25.14 2.51 -8.05
N LEU A 55 24.04 2.79 -7.34
CA LEU A 55 22.70 2.68 -7.90
C LEU A 55 22.36 3.92 -8.73
N ASP A 56 21.73 3.74 -9.90
CA ASP A 56 21.39 4.81 -10.84
C ASP A 56 20.61 5.96 -10.21
N ILE A 57 19.70 5.64 -9.27
CA ILE A 57 18.89 6.65 -8.57
C ILE A 57 19.74 7.64 -7.74
N PHE A 58 20.98 7.29 -7.40
CA PHE A 58 21.89 8.11 -6.60
C PHE A 58 23.07 8.63 -7.38
N HIS A 59 23.30 8.17 -8.63
CA HIS A 59 24.49 8.47 -9.43
C HIS A 59 24.69 9.98 -9.70
N ASP A 60 23.62 10.74 -9.89
CA ASP A 60 23.67 12.19 -10.16
C ASP A 60 23.63 13.07 -8.90
N THR A 61 23.55 12.47 -7.72
CA THR A 61 23.53 13.22 -6.47
C THR A 61 24.97 13.41 -5.97
N ASN A 62 25.36 14.64 -5.61
CA ASN A 62 26.68 14.97 -5.02
C ASN A 62 26.92 14.30 -3.63
N PHE A 63 26.35 13.12 -3.39
CA PHE A 63 26.59 12.30 -2.21
C PHE A 63 28.02 11.78 -2.13
N TYR A 64 28.81 11.89 -3.22
CA TYR A 64 30.21 11.45 -3.30
C TYR A 64 31.19 12.11 -2.32
N GLN A 65 30.77 13.14 -1.57
CA GLN A 65 31.66 13.85 -0.64
C GLN A 65 31.43 13.51 0.84
N SER A 66 30.47 12.62 1.18
CA SER A 66 30.33 12.21 2.57
C SER A 66 31.32 11.08 2.88
N SER A 67 32.07 11.23 3.96
CA SER A 67 32.94 10.18 4.53
C SER A 67 32.14 8.97 5.08
N PHE A 68 30.87 8.87 4.79
CA PHE A 68 29.96 7.83 5.22
C PHE A 68 29.31 7.19 3.99
N GLU A 69 29.79 6.03 3.63
CA GLU A 69 29.27 5.25 2.51
C GLU A 69 28.21 4.27 3.06
N LEU A 70 26.95 4.52 2.72
CA LEU A 70 25.83 3.62 3.09
C LEU A 70 25.77 2.47 2.10
N SER A 71 25.50 1.27 2.61
CA SER A 71 25.21 0.08 1.81
C SER A 71 23.71 -0.09 1.56
N ILE A 72 23.34 -0.95 0.62
CA ILE A 72 21.95 -1.36 0.39
C ILE A 72 21.33 -1.92 1.69
N GLY A 73 22.08 -2.74 2.44
CA GLY A 73 21.64 -3.31 3.71
C GLY A 73 21.33 -2.25 4.76
N ASP A 74 22.18 -1.21 4.89
CA ASP A 74 21.93 -0.10 5.81
C ASP A 74 20.62 0.61 5.51
N VAL A 75 20.36 0.87 4.23
CA VAL A 75 19.12 1.54 3.82
C VAL A 75 17.91 0.63 4.00
N PHE A 76 18.01 -0.66 3.75
CA PHE A 76 16.94 -1.61 4.09
C PHE A 76 16.59 -1.56 5.57
N VAL A 77 17.58 -1.58 6.47
CA VAL A 77 17.34 -1.49 7.92
C VAL A 77 16.61 -0.19 8.27
N ILE A 78 17.05 0.95 7.70
CA ILE A 78 16.41 2.25 7.92
C ILE A 78 14.95 2.22 7.43
N LEU A 79 14.69 1.70 6.23
CA LEU A 79 13.36 1.58 5.66
C LEU A 79 12.45 0.68 6.51
N TRP A 80 12.94 -0.50 6.94
CA TRP A 80 12.15 -1.40 7.79
C TRP A 80 11.85 -0.79 9.14
N MET A 81 12.81 -0.11 9.78
CA MET A 81 12.56 0.59 11.05
C MET A 81 11.51 1.69 10.87
N PHE A 82 11.58 2.45 9.76
CA PHE A 82 10.59 3.47 9.44
C PHE A 82 9.20 2.85 9.23
N TYR A 83 9.09 1.83 8.36
CA TYR A 83 7.81 1.16 8.10
C TYR A 83 7.24 0.47 9.34
N LEU A 84 8.09 -0.17 10.15
CA LEU A 84 7.68 -0.79 11.41
C LEU A 84 7.13 0.26 12.40
N ALA A 85 7.78 1.42 12.51
CA ALA A 85 7.31 2.49 13.38
C ALA A 85 5.92 3.00 12.99
N ILE A 86 5.68 3.27 11.69
CA ILE A 86 4.36 3.70 11.21
C ILE A 86 3.32 2.56 11.25
N PHE A 87 3.75 1.31 11.14
CA PHE A 87 2.90 0.12 11.28
C PHE A 87 2.40 0.01 12.73
N VAL A 88 3.30 0.12 13.72
CA VAL A 88 2.94 0.14 15.15
C VAL A 88 2.00 1.31 15.47
N PHE A 89 2.31 2.50 14.95
CA PHE A 89 1.42 3.66 15.08
C PHE A 89 0.01 3.39 14.53
N SER A 90 -0.07 2.67 13.41
CA SER A 90 -1.34 2.31 12.78
C SER A 90 -2.16 1.31 13.59
N ILE A 91 -1.51 0.38 14.30
CA ILE A 91 -2.18 -0.56 15.20
C ILE A 91 -2.85 0.19 16.37
N LEU A 92 -2.16 1.19 16.92
CA LEU A 92 -2.60 1.90 18.12
C LEU A 92 -3.74 2.88 17.86
N GLY A 93 -3.80 3.47 16.64
CA GLY A 93 -4.80 4.43 16.53
C GLY A 93 -5.17 5.01 15.27
N PRO A 94 -6.09 6.02 15.05
CA PRO A 94 -6.09 7.31 15.75
C PRO A 94 -7.02 7.44 16.95
N LYS A 95 -8.01 6.59 17.11
CA LYS A 95 -9.01 6.72 18.20
C LYS A 95 -9.06 5.50 19.09
N GLN A 96 -8.84 4.32 18.55
CA GLN A 96 -8.80 3.06 19.27
C GLN A 96 -7.83 2.09 18.58
N ASN A 97 -7.35 1.07 19.32
CA ASN A 97 -6.46 0.07 18.77
C ASN A 97 -7.19 -0.90 17.81
N PHE A 98 -6.40 -1.63 17.03
CA PHE A 98 -6.88 -2.55 16.01
C PHE A 98 -7.83 -3.62 16.57
N LEU A 99 -7.45 -4.27 17.68
CA LEU A 99 -8.25 -5.33 18.29
C LEU A 99 -9.62 -4.83 18.75
N LYS A 100 -9.69 -3.63 19.31
CA LYS A 100 -10.95 -3.00 19.73
C LYS A 100 -11.85 -2.69 18.53
N SER A 101 -11.26 -2.27 17.39
CA SER A 101 -12.02 -2.02 16.15
C SER A 101 -12.63 -3.31 15.61
N ILE A 102 -11.88 -4.42 15.61
CA ILE A 102 -12.37 -5.75 15.22
C ILE A 102 -13.50 -6.19 16.17
N SER A 103 -13.25 -6.11 17.48
CA SER A 103 -14.24 -6.52 18.49
C SER A 103 -15.55 -5.74 18.35
N SER A 104 -15.51 -4.45 18.04
CA SER A 104 -16.71 -3.63 17.83
C SER A 104 -17.56 -4.10 16.64
N LEU A 105 -16.93 -4.56 15.58
CA LEU A 105 -17.62 -5.10 14.42
C LEU A 105 -18.29 -6.45 14.75
N ILE A 106 -17.56 -7.35 15.41
CA ILE A 106 -18.05 -8.69 15.78
C ILE A 106 -19.20 -8.59 16.81
N SER A 107 -19.02 -7.80 17.87
CA SER A 107 -19.95 -7.79 19.01
C SER A 107 -21.18 -6.91 18.77
N MET A 108 -21.04 -5.81 18.03
CA MET A 108 -22.08 -4.78 17.89
C MET A 108 -22.48 -4.52 16.43
N GLY A 109 -21.78 -5.10 15.45
CA GLY A 109 -22.00 -4.75 14.04
C GLY A 109 -21.67 -3.30 13.71
N ILE A 110 -20.79 -2.66 14.50
CA ILE A 110 -20.35 -1.28 14.27
C ILE A 110 -19.17 -1.31 13.30
N TYR A 111 -19.39 -0.76 12.11
CA TYR A 111 -18.38 -0.63 11.09
C TYR A 111 -17.95 0.84 10.92
N ASP A 112 -16.90 1.22 11.61
CA ASP A 112 -16.30 2.56 11.47
C ASP A 112 -14.79 2.47 11.25
N VAL A 113 -14.40 2.54 9.98
CA VAL A 113 -13.01 2.46 9.53
C VAL A 113 -12.14 3.63 10.00
N LYS A 114 -12.76 4.74 10.42
CA LYS A 114 -12.04 5.92 10.91
C LYS A 114 -11.51 5.76 12.34
N LEU A 115 -11.87 4.69 13.02
CA LEU A 115 -11.45 4.44 14.38
C LEU A 115 -10.03 3.93 14.48
N ASN A 116 -9.56 3.19 13.47
CA ASN A 116 -8.22 2.61 13.48
C ASN A 116 -7.58 2.59 12.08
N TYR A 117 -6.30 2.99 11.98
CA TYR A 117 -5.58 3.03 10.71
C TYR A 117 -5.31 1.63 10.17
N MET A 118 -4.91 0.67 10.99
CA MET A 118 -4.63 -0.70 10.54
C MET A 118 -5.88 -1.38 9.99
N PHE A 119 -7.04 -1.13 10.58
CA PHE A 119 -8.33 -1.59 10.05
C PHE A 119 -8.65 -0.94 8.68
N ALA A 120 -8.29 0.34 8.50
CA ALA A 120 -8.42 1.01 7.20
C ALA A 120 -7.44 0.43 6.17
N ILE A 121 -6.19 0.19 6.57
CA ILE A 121 -5.13 -0.37 5.71
C ILE A 121 -5.53 -1.76 5.21
N THR A 122 -5.80 -2.70 6.10
CA THR A 122 -6.12 -4.09 5.73
C THR A 122 -7.36 -4.15 4.84
N LYS A 123 -8.38 -3.34 5.13
CA LYS A 123 -9.57 -3.24 4.30
C LYS A 123 -9.28 -2.71 2.90
N TRP A 124 -8.64 -1.53 2.79
CA TRP A 124 -8.42 -0.89 1.49
C TRP A 124 -7.36 -1.60 0.66
N LEU A 125 -6.37 -2.25 1.30
CA LEU A 125 -5.45 -3.16 0.64
C LEU A 125 -6.20 -4.32 -0.04
N SER A 126 -7.13 -4.97 0.68
CA SER A 126 -7.94 -6.06 0.12
C SER A 126 -8.84 -5.59 -1.04
N VAL A 127 -9.41 -4.38 -0.93
CA VAL A 127 -10.21 -3.78 -2.02
C VAL A 127 -9.32 -3.47 -3.22
N LEU A 128 -8.13 -2.94 -3.00
CA LEU A 128 -7.16 -2.62 -4.06
C LEU A 128 -6.74 -3.90 -4.82
N VAL A 129 -6.38 -4.95 -4.10
CA VAL A 129 -6.00 -6.25 -4.70
C VAL A 129 -7.16 -6.85 -5.48
N LEU A 130 -8.40 -6.83 -4.94
CA LEU A 130 -9.59 -7.30 -5.64
C LEU A 130 -9.82 -6.55 -6.97
N ILE A 131 -9.72 -5.22 -6.95
CA ILE A 131 -9.92 -4.40 -8.15
C ILE A 131 -8.79 -4.64 -9.15
N SER A 132 -7.54 -4.75 -8.69
CA SER A 132 -6.40 -5.07 -9.55
C SER A 132 -6.56 -6.44 -10.23
N ALA A 133 -7.00 -7.45 -9.49
CA ALA A 133 -7.29 -8.78 -10.05
C ALA A 133 -8.40 -8.75 -11.10
N LEU A 134 -9.48 -7.99 -10.85
CA LEU A 134 -10.55 -7.80 -11.84
C LEU A 134 -10.07 -7.10 -13.10
N ILE A 135 -9.22 -6.08 -12.97
CA ILE A 135 -8.62 -5.39 -14.13
C ILE A 135 -7.75 -6.37 -14.91
N ASN A 136 -6.89 -7.15 -14.24
CA ASN A 136 -6.07 -8.18 -14.89
C ASN A 136 -6.92 -9.18 -15.66
N PHE A 137 -7.93 -9.75 -15.01
CA PHE A 137 -8.82 -10.72 -15.63
C PHE A 137 -9.48 -10.17 -16.91
N ILE A 138 -9.94 -8.90 -16.86
CA ILE A 138 -10.52 -8.22 -18.03
C ILE A 138 -9.45 -8.03 -19.11
N GLN A 139 -8.28 -7.51 -18.77
CA GLN A 139 -7.20 -7.25 -19.71
C GLN A 139 -6.70 -8.53 -20.39
N GLU A 140 -6.51 -9.62 -19.65
CA GLU A 140 -6.12 -10.92 -20.18
C GLU A 140 -7.16 -11.47 -21.16
N SER A 141 -8.47 -11.24 -20.94
CA SER A 141 -9.51 -11.64 -21.88
C SER A 141 -9.43 -10.90 -23.22
N PHE A 142 -8.72 -9.76 -23.27
CA PHE A 142 -8.41 -9.00 -24.49
C PHE A 142 -6.97 -9.22 -24.97
N GLY A 143 -6.22 -10.16 -24.38
CA GLY A 143 -4.83 -10.46 -24.74
C GLY A 143 -3.80 -9.44 -24.25
N ILE A 144 -4.19 -8.55 -23.31
CA ILE A 144 -3.29 -7.56 -22.70
C ILE A 144 -2.69 -8.17 -21.43
N ILE A 145 -1.37 -8.36 -21.43
CA ILE A 145 -0.63 -8.95 -20.30
C ILE A 145 0.13 -7.86 -19.57
N THR A 146 0.06 -7.86 -18.24
CA THR A 146 0.87 -6.98 -17.41
C THR A 146 2.17 -7.69 -17.05
N VAL A 147 3.29 -7.17 -17.56
CA VAL A 147 4.63 -7.70 -17.28
C VAL A 147 5.40 -6.68 -16.45
N PRO A 148 5.96 -7.09 -15.29
CA PRO A 148 6.84 -6.22 -14.52
C PRO A 148 8.16 -6.00 -15.25
N PRO A 149 8.85 -4.86 -15.03
CA PRO A 149 10.22 -4.72 -15.48
C PRO A 149 11.08 -5.79 -14.77
N LEU A 150 11.83 -6.54 -15.52
CA LEU A 150 12.81 -7.47 -14.99
C LEU A 150 14.08 -6.66 -14.73
N GLY A 151 14.42 -6.43 -13.47
CA GLY A 151 15.72 -5.86 -13.10
C GLY A 151 16.84 -6.87 -13.34
N ASP A 152 18.03 -6.37 -13.69
CA ASP A 152 19.22 -7.21 -13.89
C ASP A 152 19.66 -7.95 -12.62
N ASN A 153 19.24 -7.45 -11.44
CA ASN A 153 19.60 -8.02 -10.15
C ASN A 153 18.41 -8.01 -9.17
N ASN A 154 18.12 -9.17 -8.61
CA ASN A 154 16.96 -9.37 -7.72
C ASN A 154 17.06 -8.58 -6.40
N LEU A 155 18.25 -8.40 -5.82
CA LEU A 155 18.43 -7.61 -4.59
C LEU A 155 18.16 -6.14 -4.85
N ILE A 156 18.65 -5.61 -5.97
CA ILE A 156 18.41 -4.24 -6.41
C ILE A 156 16.93 -4.04 -6.71
N GLN A 157 16.28 -4.99 -7.37
CA GLN A 157 14.83 -4.94 -7.62
C GLN A 157 14.05 -4.93 -6.30
N PHE A 158 14.41 -5.79 -5.33
CA PHE A 158 13.74 -5.82 -4.03
C PHE A 158 13.94 -4.51 -3.25
N PHE A 159 15.13 -3.90 -3.38
CA PHE A 159 15.41 -2.57 -2.84
C PHE A 159 14.48 -1.51 -3.45
N TYR A 160 14.36 -1.45 -4.77
CA TYR A 160 13.51 -0.46 -5.42
C TYR A 160 12.03 -0.63 -5.08
N VAL A 161 11.49 -1.85 -5.07
CA VAL A 161 10.08 -2.07 -4.69
C VAL A 161 9.80 -1.75 -3.21
N SER A 162 10.83 -1.74 -2.37
CA SER A 162 10.73 -1.34 -0.96
C SER A 162 10.78 0.18 -0.77
N LEU A 163 11.59 0.88 -1.58
CA LEU A 163 11.81 2.33 -1.52
C LEU A 163 10.74 3.11 -2.31
N ALA A 164 10.34 2.61 -3.48
CA ALA A 164 9.45 3.32 -4.41
C ALA A 164 8.16 3.83 -3.75
N PRO A 165 7.44 3.08 -2.91
CA PRO A 165 6.22 3.58 -2.28
C PRO A 165 6.44 4.86 -1.45
N LEU A 166 7.57 5.00 -0.79
CA LEU A 166 7.90 6.20 -0.01
C LEU A 166 8.06 7.43 -0.92
N LEU A 167 8.82 7.29 -2.00
CA LEU A 167 9.08 8.37 -2.95
C LEU A 167 7.82 8.74 -3.74
N GLU A 168 7.09 7.74 -4.20
CA GLU A 168 5.89 7.93 -5.00
C GLU A 168 4.75 8.53 -4.18
N GLU A 169 4.51 8.08 -2.94
CA GLU A 169 3.51 8.70 -2.08
C GLU A 169 3.87 10.14 -1.70
N PHE A 170 5.16 10.44 -1.53
CA PHE A 170 5.60 11.82 -1.33
C PHE A 170 5.25 12.70 -2.52
N VAL A 171 5.58 12.28 -3.74
CA VAL A 171 5.32 13.05 -4.95
C VAL A 171 3.81 13.11 -5.25
N PHE A 172 3.17 11.96 -5.41
CA PHE A 172 1.80 11.91 -5.92
C PHE A 172 0.75 12.29 -4.85
N ARG A 173 1.00 12.02 -3.55
CA ARG A 173 0.01 12.34 -2.51
C ARG A 173 0.31 13.65 -1.82
N ILE A 174 1.53 13.88 -1.35
CA ILE A 174 1.83 15.13 -0.64
C ILE A 174 1.92 16.29 -1.62
N ILE A 175 2.74 16.19 -2.68
CA ILE A 175 2.96 17.31 -3.60
C ILE A 175 1.77 17.49 -4.53
N LEU A 176 1.36 16.48 -5.30
CA LEU A 176 0.37 16.63 -6.38
C LEU A 176 -1.10 16.61 -5.92
N VAL A 177 -1.42 16.04 -4.75
CA VAL A 177 -2.78 16.10 -4.18
C VAL A 177 -2.83 17.05 -2.98
N GLY A 178 -1.95 16.88 -2.00
CA GLY A 178 -2.02 17.59 -0.72
C GLY A 178 -1.82 19.11 -0.86
N ILE A 179 -0.80 19.56 -1.59
CA ILE A 179 -0.55 20.98 -1.79
C ILE A 179 -1.71 21.66 -2.54
N PRO A 180 -2.19 21.15 -3.69
CA PRO A 180 -3.37 21.74 -4.35
C PRO A 180 -4.62 21.77 -3.47
N LEU A 181 -4.88 20.72 -2.69
CA LEU A 181 -6.01 20.74 -1.74
C LEU A 181 -5.83 21.83 -0.68
N PHE A 182 -4.61 21.98 -0.14
CA PHE A 182 -4.33 23.04 0.82
C PHE A 182 -4.56 24.43 0.20
N VAL A 183 -4.03 24.70 -0.99
CA VAL A 183 -4.19 25.97 -1.69
C VAL A 183 -5.66 26.29 -1.96
N LEU A 184 -6.44 25.29 -2.36
CA LEU A 184 -7.85 25.50 -2.74
C LEU A 184 -8.80 25.66 -1.55
N TYR A 185 -8.50 25.03 -0.40
CA TYR A 185 -9.47 24.92 0.69
C TYR A 185 -8.99 25.49 2.03
N SER A 186 -7.69 25.86 2.15
CA SER A 186 -7.21 26.42 3.41
C SER A 186 -7.59 27.88 3.55
N SER A 187 -8.13 28.22 4.72
CA SER A 187 -8.32 29.60 5.17
C SER A 187 -7.20 30.09 6.11
N ARG A 188 -6.21 29.26 6.40
CA ARG A 188 -5.14 29.51 7.36
C ARG A 188 -3.77 29.36 6.70
N SER A 189 -2.83 30.25 7.05
CA SER A 189 -1.48 30.30 6.47
C SER A 189 -0.35 29.85 7.40
N SER A 190 -0.65 29.23 8.56
CA SER A 190 0.42 28.81 9.48
C SER A 190 1.12 27.52 8.99
N LEU A 191 2.45 27.47 9.10
CA LEU A 191 3.26 26.29 8.75
C LEU A 191 2.79 25.00 9.47
N ARG A 192 2.49 25.12 10.77
CA ARG A 192 1.98 23.97 11.53
C ARG A 192 0.66 23.44 10.98
N TYR A 193 -0.24 24.31 10.56
CA TYR A 193 -1.51 23.91 9.95
C TYR A 193 -1.29 23.32 8.57
N PHE A 194 -0.39 23.89 7.77
CA PHE A 194 0.02 23.35 6.47
C PHE A 194 0.52 21.92 6.59
N LEU A 195 1.54 21.65 7.42
CA LEU A 195 2.08 20.31 7.65
C LEU A 195 1.01 19.33 8.16
N LYS A 196 0.12 19.78 9.06
CA LYS A 196 -1.00 18.96 9.53
C LYS A 196 -1.95 18.58 8.40
N CYS A 197 -2.25 19.50 7.47
CA CYS A 197 -3.14 19.24 6.34
C CYS A 197 -2.49 18.33 5.29
N LEU A 198 -1.18 18.43 5.08
CA LEU A 198 -0.44 17.50 4.23
C LEU A 198 -0.39 16.10 4.85
N TRP A 199 -0.23 16.00 6.16
CA TRP A 199 -0.26 14.70 6.87
C TRP A 199 -1.66 14.08 6.84
N THR A 200 -2.70 14.88 7.04
CA THR A 200 -4.09 14.42 7.13
C THR A 200 -5.03 15.45 6.46
N PRO A 201 -5.29 15.34 5.15
CA PRO A 201 -6.11 16.31 4.40
C PRO A 201 -7.54 16.49 4.92
N SER A 202 -8.10 15.51 5.62
CA SER A 202 -9.40 15.64 6.30
C SER A 202 -9.45 16.79 7.34
N SER A 203 -8.28 17.30 7.77
CA SER A 203 -8.17 18.50 8.61
C SER A 203 -8.61 19.80 7.93
N LEU A 204 -8.70 19.81 6.58
CA LEU A 204 -9.23 20.95 5.82
C LEU A 204 -10.75 21.11 5.93
N ASN A 205 -11.47 20.11 6.48
CA ASN A 205 -12.94 20.12 6.64
C ASN A 205 -13.69 20.45 5.33
N ILE A 206 -13.27 19.85 4.22
CA ILE A 206 -13.83 20.09 2.89
C ILE A 206 -15.29 19.63 2.84
N LEU A 207 -16.22 20.57 2.66
CA LEU A 207 -17.66 20.29 2.56
C LEU A 207 -18.05 19.85 1.13
N ASP A 208 -17.59 20.56 0.10
CA ASP A 208 -17.75 20.15 -1.30
C ASP A 208 -16.46 19.51 -1.81
N SER A 209 -16.49 18.20 -1.96
CA SER A 209 -15.33 17.41 -2.38
C SER A 209 -15.18 17.26 -3.91
N LYS A 210 -16.02 17.91 -4.74
CA LYS A 210 -15.98 17.74 -6.21
C LYS A 210 -14.61 18.05 -6.80
N LYS A 211 -14.03 19.23 -6.45
CA LYS A 211 -12.70 19.60 -6.91
C LYS A 211 -11.61 18.66 -6.36
N ALA A 212 -11.74 18.20 -5.11
CA ALA A 212 -10.81 17.26 -4.53
C ALA A 212 -10.84 15.91 -5.27
N ILE A 213 -12.03 15.40 -5.61
CA ILE A 213 -12.18 14.17 -6.41
C ILE A 213 -11.58 14.35 -7.80
N PHE A 214 -11.79 15.50 -8.45
CA PHE A 214 -11.19 15.79 -9.75
C PHE A 214 -9.66 15.74 -9.70
N ILE A 215 -9.04 16.40 -8.70
CA ILE A 215 -7.58 16.34 -8.49
C ILE A 215 -7.11 14.90 -8.29
N ILE A 216 -7.79 14.13 -7.46
CA ILE A 216 -7.46 12.73 -7.18
C ILE A 216 -7.49 11.89 -8.46
N ILE A 217 -8.53 12.03 -9.28
CA ILE A 217 -8.65 11.31 -10.55
C ILE A 217 -7.54 11.71 -11.51
N PHE A 218 -7.28 13.01 -11.67
CA PHE A 218 -6.24 13.51 -12.55
C PHE A 218 -4.85 13.00 -12.14
N VAL A 219 -4.52 13.10 -10.85
CA VAL A 219 -3.25 12.58 -10.31
C VAL A 219 -3.17 11.05 -10.41
N GLY A 220 -4.29 10.33 -10.26
CA GLY A 220 -4.33 8.89 -10.47
C GLY A 220 -4.03 8.48 -11.92
N ILE A 221 -4.54 9.24 -12.90
CA ILE A 221 -4.20 9.03 -14.32
C ILE A 221 -2.72 9.33 -14.57
N ALA A 222 -2.19 10.42 -14.01
CA ALA A 222 -0.77 10.76 -14.11
C ALA A 222 0.12 9.67 -13.47
N PHE A 223 -0.32 9.06 -12.37
CA PHE A 223 0.36 7.94 -11.72
C PHE A 223 0.41 6.71 -12.64
N GLY A 224 -0.69 6.39 -13.32
CA GLY A 224 -0.71 5.32 -14.33
C GLY A 224 0.25 5.58 -15.49
N PHE A 225 0.28 6.83 -15.99
CA PHE A 225 1.21 7.25 -17.03
C PHE A 225 2.67 7.12 -16.59
N ALA A 226 2.99 7.51 -15.36
CA ALA A 226 4.35 7.43 -14.84
C ALA A 226 4.90 6.00 -14.89
N HIS A 227 4.07 4.98 -14.67
CA HIS A 227 4.48 3.57 -14.69
C HIS A 227 4.82 3.03 -16.09
N ILE A 228 4.31 3.63 -17.15
CA ILE A 228 4.57 3.17 -18.52
C ILE A 228 5.50 4.10 -19.31
N ALA A 229 5.78 5.30 -18.80
CA ALA A 229 6.51 6.34 -19.51
C ALA A 229 7.90 6.64 -18.94
N PHE A 230 8.18 6.28 -17.70
CA PHE A 230 9.42 6.66 -17.00
C PHE A 230 10.12 5.45 -16.37
N GLY A 231 11.47 5.47 -16.39
CA GLY A 231 12.32 4.43 -15.81
C GLY A 231 12.22 3.10 -16.54
N ASP A 232 12.42 2.01 -15.81
CA ASP A 232 12.16 0.64 -16.28
C ASP A 232 10.65 0.46 -16.39
N SER A 233 10.12 0.81 -17.56
CA SER A 233 8.69 0.89 -17.79
C SER A 233 8.04 -0.49 -17.73
N TRP A 234 6.93 -0.57 -17.02
CA TRP A 234 6.03 -1.72 -17.09
C TRP A 234 5.41 -1.82 -18.49
N SER A 235 4.93 -3.01 -18.85
CA SER A 235 4.11 -3.16 -20.06
C SER A 235 2.84 -2.28 -19.99
N GLU A 236 2.26 -1.97 -21.16
CA GLU A 236 1.06 -1.12 -21.27
C GLU A 236 -0.12 -1.57 -20.40
N GLY A 237 -0.21 -2.88 -20.11
CA GLY A 237 -1.22 -3.44 -19.21
C GLY A 237 -1.19 -2.83 -17.80
N LYS A 238 -0.05 -2.36 -17.33
CA LYS A 238 0.07 -1.71 -16.02
C LYS A 238 -0.69 -0.40 -15.91
N PHE A 239 -0.90 0.32 -17.01
CA PHE A 239 -1.56 1.65 -17.01
C PHE A 239 -2.89 1.64 -16.28
N ALA A 240 -3.78 0.70 -16.62
CA ALA A 240 -5.11 0.64 -16.01
C ALA A 240 -5.05 0.32 -14.51
N GLN A 241 -4.22 -0.66 -14.11
CA GLN A 241 -4.03 -1.02 -12.71
C GLN A 241 -3.44 0.12 -11.90
N ALA A 242 -2.36 0.75 -12.40
CA ALA A 242 -1.70 1.85 -11.71
C ALA A 242 -2.61 3.08 -11.63
N THR A 243 -3.37 3.40 -12.69
CA THR A 243 -4.36 4.49 -12.67
C THR A 243 -5.41 4.28 -11.58
N VAL A 244 -6.05 3.12 -11.55
CA VAL A 244 -7.09 2.83 -10.56
C VAL A 244 -6.50 2.74 -9.15
N GLY A 245 -5.34 2.11 -9.00
CA GLY A 245 -4.56 2.10 -7.75
C GLY A 245 -4.25 3.51 -7.27
N GLY A 246 -3.78 4.37 -8.18
CA GLY A 246 -3.50 5.78 -7.91
C GLY A 246 -4.72 6.56 -7.43
N ILE A 247 -5.89 6.33 -8.03
CA ILE A 247 -7.16 6.95 -7.60
C ILE A 247 -7.57 6.45 -6.21
N ILE A 248 -7.48 5.14 -5.94
CA ILE A 248 -7.81 4.56 -4.63
C ILE A 248 -6.89 5.10 -3.56
N LEU A 249 -5.58 5.10 -3.79
CA LEU A 249 -4.58 5.63 -2.85
C LEU A 249 -4.78 7.14 -2.61
N GLY A 250 -5.07 7.91 -3.66
CA GLY A 250 -5.41 9.34 -3.54
C GLY A 250 -6.67 9.57 -2.71
N TRP A 251 -7.71 8.74 -2.89
CA TRP A 251 -8.92 8.78 -2.06
C TRP A 251 -8.62 8.39 -0.60
N VAL A 252 -7.83 7.36 -0.39
CA VAL A 252 -7.41 6.91 0.94
C VAL A 252 -6.60 8.00 1.64
N TYR A 253 -5.65 8.62 0.96
CA TYR A 253 -4.90 9.76 1.46
C TYR A 253 -5.83 10.91 1.88
N PHE A 254 -6.76 11.29 1.01
CA PHE A 254 -7.74 12.34 1.29
C PHE A 254 -8.57 12.06 2.56
N ARG A 255 -8.95 10.80 2.78
CA ARG A 255 -9.83 10.39 3.89
C ARG A 255 -9.12 10.05 5.20
N TYR A 256 -7.95 9.41 5.12
CA TYR A 256 -7.25 8.82 6.26
C TYR A 256 -5.84 9.37 6.48
N GLY A 257 -5.29 10.08 5.50
CA GLY A 257 -3.94 10.65 5.57
C GLY A 257 -2.86 9.77 4.99
N ILE A 258 -1.62 10.30 5.01
CA ILE A 258 -0.47 9.72 4.33
C ILE A 258 -0.06 8.35 4.88
N VAL A 259 -0.18 8.12 6.19
CA VAL A 259 0.21 6.86 6.83
C VAL A 259 -0.56 5.67 6.25
N VAL A 260 -1.87 5.82 6.04
CA VAL A 260 -2.71 4.74 5.51
C VAL A 260 -2.41 4.50 4.03
N SER A 261 -2.29 5.56 3.22
CA SER A 261 -1.94 5.46 1.82
C SER A 261 -0.57 4.81 1.62
N LEU A 262 0.45 5.30 2.34
CA LEU A 262 1.80 4.79 2.25
C LEU A 262 1.90 3.31 2.63
N LEU A 263 1.26 2.88 3.74
CA LEU A 263 1.31 1.46 4.14
C LEU A 263 0.54 0.54 3.20
N ILE A 264 -0.53 1.00 2.56
CA ILE A 264 -1.22 0.22 1.52
C ILE A 264 -0.30 0.07 0.31
N HIS A 265 0.31 1.15 -0.15
CA HIS A 265 1.21 1.13 -1.30
C HIS A 265 2.45 0.27 -1.03
N TRP A 266 3.08 0.46 0.14
CA TRP A 266 4.18 -0.40 0.56
C TRP A 266 3.79 -1.88 0.59
N ALA A 267 2.63 -2.21 1.14
CA ALA A 267 2.17 -3.59 1.19
C ALA A 267 1.89 -4.18 -0.20
N THR A 268 1.39 -3.41 -1.15
CA THR A 268 1.19 -3.91 -2.54
C THR A 268 2.50 -4.20 -3.27
N ASN A 269 3.58 -3.51 -2.93
CA ASN A 269 4.89 -3.72 -3.53
C ASN A 269 5.72 -4.71 -2.70
N TYR A 270 6.13 -4.29 -1.50
CA TYR A 270 7.04 -5.06 -0.65
C TYR A 270 6.50 -6.43 -0.24
N PHE A 271 5.26 -6.51 0.24
CA PHE A 271 4.70 -7.76 0.76
C PHE A 271 4.69 -8.88 -0.30
N ILE A 272 4.21 -8.56 -1.50
CA ILE A 272 4.11 -9.54 -2.59
C ILE A 272 5.50 -10.04 -2.99
N PHE A 273 6.46 -9.14 -3.17
CA PHE A 273 7.82 -9.49 -3.53
C PHE A 273 8.56 -10.22 -2.41
N ALA A 274 8.37 -9.85 -1.14
CA ALA A 274 8.97 -10.56 -0.02
C ALA A 274 8.58 -12.04 -0.01
N TYR A 275 7.29 -12.35 -0.17
CA TYR A 275 6.84 -13.75 -0.23
C TYR A 275 7.30 -14.45 -1.51
N ALA A 276 7.31 -13.79 -2.65
CA ALA A 276 7.79 -14.38 -3.91
C ALA A 276 9.28 -14.70 -3.84
N TYR A 277 10.12 -13.78 -3.37
CA TYR A 277 11.55 -14.04 -3.18
C TYR A 277 11.82 -15.10 -2.11
N PHE A 278 11.06 -15.12 -1.02
CA PHE A 278 11.17 -16.18 -0.02
C PHE A 278 10.92 -17.56 -0.62
N ILE A 279 9.89 -17.71 -1.45
CA ILE A 279 9.60 -18.95 -2.17
C ILE A 279 10.72 -19.28 -3.14
N SER A 280 11.18 -18.31 -3.91
CA SER A 280 12.28 -18.46 -4.87
C SER A 280 13.53 -19.01 -4.21
N GLN A 281 13.96 -18.41 -3.10
CA GLN A 281 15.19 -18.79 -2.38
C GLN A 281 15.07 -20.16 -1.69
N ILE A 282 13.94 -20.46 -1.04
CA ILE A 282 13.78 -21.75 -0.34
C ILE A 282 13.63 -22.93 -1.32
N ASN A 283 12.94 -22.72 -2.44
CA ASN A 283 12.68 -23.78 -3.41
C ASN A 283 13.69 -23.81 -4.57
N TYR A 284 14.66 -22.87 -4.60
CA TYR A 284 15.65 -22.74 -5.67
C TYR A 284 14.99 -22.65 -7.06
N VAL A 285 13.95 -21.82 -7.18
CA VAL A 285 13.22 -21.57 -8.43
C VAL A 285 13.35 -20.10 -8.84
N SER A 286 13.13 -19.81 -10.13
CA SER A 286 13.09 -18.43 -10.61
C SER A 286 11.96 -17.63 -9.92
N LEU A 287 12.11 -16.30 -9.85
CA LEU A 287 11.09 -15.41 -9.32
C LEU A 287 9.75 -15.57 -10.06
N GLU A 288 9.78 -15.72 -11.39
CA GLU A 288 8.60 -15.96 -12.20
C GLU A 288 7.86 -17.25 -11.79
N THR A 289 8.60 -18.34 -11.57
CA THR A 289 8.04 -19.61 -11.07
C THR A 289 7.47 -19.44 -9.66
N ALA A 290 8.14 -18.67 -8.81
CA ALA A 290 7.70 -18.40 -7.45
C ALA A 290 6.32 -17.69 -7.41
N PHE A 291 6.05 -16.76 -8.33
CA PHE A 291 4.73 -16.12 -8.43
C PHE A 291 3.59 -17.10 -8.76
N SER A 292 3.89 -18.20 -9.45
CA SER A 292 2.92 -19.25 -9.75
C SER A 292 2.82 -20.34 -8.67
N HIS A 293 3.51 -20.17 -7.54
CA HIS A 293 3.53 -21.15 -6.45
C HIS A 293 2.18 -21.18 -5.68
N PRO A 294 1.72 -22.36 -5.19
CA PRO A 294 0.46 -22.50 -4.44
C PRO A 294 0.32 -21.55 -3.24
N LEU A 295 1.43 -21.19 -2.57
CA LEU A 295 1.39 -20.22 -1.47
C LEU A 295 0.96 -18.83 -1.97
N MET A 296 1.51 -18.35 -3.10
CA MET A 296 1.12 -17.07 -3.68
C MET A 296 -0.35 -17.07 -4.09
N PHE A 297 -0.82 -18.14 -4.69
CA PHE A 297 -2.24 -18.32 -5.00
C PHE A 297 -3.11 -18.31 -3.74
N THR A 298 -2.67 -18.94 -2.64
CA THR A 298 -3.38 -18.93 -1.36
C THR A 298 -3.46 -17.50 -0.79
N LEU A 299 -2.35 -16.73 -0.84
CA LEU A 299 -2.33 -15.33 -0.43
C LEU A 299 -3.32 -14.50 -1.24
N GLU A 300 -3.32 -14.68 -2.55
CA GLU A 300 -4.27 -14.01 -3.46
C GLU A 300 -5.73 -14.34 -3.10
N LEU A 301 -6.08 -15.60 -2.87
CA LEU A 301 -7.43 -16.01 -2.46
C LEU A 301 -7.86 -15.36 -1.13
N ILE A 302 -6.94 -15.22 -0.17
CA ILE A 302 -7.22 -14.53 1.10
C ILE A 302 -7.54 -13.05 0.85
N PHE A 303 -6.75 -12.38 0.00
CA PHE A 303 -7.00 -10.98 -0.36
C PHE A 303 -8.31 -10.81 -1.12
N LEU A 304 -8.58 -11.63 -2.13
CA LEU A 304 -9.82 -11.59 -2.92
C LEU A 304 -11.05 -11.82 -2.04
N SER A 305 -11.03 -12.84 -1.20
CA SER A 305 -12.13 -13.14 -0.26
C SER A 305 -12.35 -11.99 0.71
N SER A 306 -11.29 -11.43 1.27
CA SER A 306 -11.36 -10.26 2.15
C SER A 306 -11.89 -9.02 1.40
N GLY A 307 -11.47 -8.81 0.16
CA GLY A 307 -11.92 -7.71 -0.70
C GLY A 307 -13.42 -7.80 -1.02
N ILE A 308 -13.92 -8.99 -1.37
CA ILE A 308 -15.35 -9.24 -1.62
C ILE A 308 -16.17 -8.93 -0.36
N LEU A 309 -15.75 -9.41 0.80
CA LEU A 309 -16.41 -9.10 2.07
C LEU A 309 -16.35 -7.62 2.42
N ALA A 310 -15.21 -6.96 2.19
CA ALA A 310 -15.06 -5.51 2.41
C ALA A 310 -16.04 -4.69 1.56
N VAL A 311 -16.18 -5.01 0.27
CA VAL A 311 -17.10 -4.34 -0.63
C VAL A 311 -18.56 -4.63 -0.23
N SER A 312 -18.88 -5.89 0.11
CA SER A 312 -20.22 -6.27 0.59
C SER A 312 -20.62 -5.49 1.83
N ILE A 313 -19.72 -5.39 2.83
CA ILE A 313 -19.96 -4.61 4.05
C ILE A 313 -20.13 -3.11 3.74
N LEU A 314 -19.34 -2.54 2.82
CA LEU A 314 -19.48 -1.14 2.41
C LEU A 314 -20.85 -0.87 1.79
N ILE A 315 -21.32 -1.73 0.93
CA ILE A 315 -22.63 -1.63 0.28
C ILE A 315 -23.73 -1.73 1.34
N LEU A 316 -23.69 -2.76 2.19
CA LEU A 316 -24.67 -2.95 3.26
C LEU A 316 -24.71 -1.75 4.21
N ASN A 317 -23.55 -1.27 4.67
CA ASN A 317 -23.47 -0.14 5.58
C ASN A 317 -24.06 1.14 4.98
N ARG A 318 -23.89 1.36 3.66
CA ARG A 318 -24.47 2.52 2.95
C ARG A 318 -26.01 2.43 2.88
N PHE A 319 -26.55 1.23 2.67
CA PHE A 319 -27.99 1.02 2.65
C PHE A 319 -28.62 1.25 4.04
N TYR A 320 -27.97 0.78 5.09
CA TYR A 320 -28.47 0.97 6.45
C TYR A 320 -28.40 2.43 6.91
N LEU A 321 -27.31 3.17 6.59
CA LEU A 321 -27.18 4.59 6.94
C LEU A 321 -28.17 5.52 6.21
N LYS A 322 -28.72 5.10 5.07
CA LYS A 322 -29.73 5.89 4.34
C LYS A 322 -31.17 5.71 4.88
N ASN A 323 -31.40 4.65 5.64
CA ASN A 323 -32.74 4.29 6.14
C ASN A 323 -32.95 4.71 7.62
N PHE A 324 -32.01 5.46 8.18
CA PHE A 324 -32.06 6.12 9.47
C PHE A 324 -31.59 7.59 9.33
#